data_bcc145ea1509126610ed0c7d81a25a29
#
_entry.id   bcc145ea1509126610ed0c7d81a25a29
#
_cell.length_a   1.000
_cell.length_b   1.000
_cell.length_c   1.000
_cell.angle_alpha   90.00
_cell.angle_beta   90.00
_cell.angle_gamma   90.00
#
_symmetry.space_group_name_H-M   'P 1'
#
loop_
_entity.id
_entity.type
_entity.pdbx_description
1 polymer ?
#
loop_
_entity_poly.entity_id
_entity_poly.type
_entity_poly.pdbx_seq_one_letter_code
_entity_poly.pdbx_strand_id
1 'polypeptide(L)'
;DSEGQDAASEVRAYVENSDIITQGSISQTAIANQSISTVVFAGSAAIAGGGAAGVGLSGSGVLAENRIGLDIESYIKGDKTEGVSAADITLLAKDTSAIYSYAGAASIAASFGGAAGVSASIGVALARNSIDTTVEAYIQDIDQGLTATGDIIINAEETAYIKSIAWAASVAAGFGGAAGIAVSGAGAEANNIILGGTQAFIAGSEVQSAGNVDIKALNSSEIQAVILSASLSASAGGAAGVGASIGLGLARNFIGYTPGYDIPYTYTTDDIPTSISKGTKVKILNGIRGGDVYEYIGNKSLRPDSDSDPEKDKYNKESFLSTQDYANKDLWRQLNYSKKLAPVHAYIENTNLETEGDLTLKAEATQSIDAYVFAGSAAISGGGAAGVGLSGAGVSAENKIASSVKAYIGSDEETANISAGSLGLYADDNSSINAVCGAASLAAGLGGAAGVAASIGVSLGFNEIANEVEAFISNANVTTLTGDVDIAAHSNGKYLFDMDLSAADLTTAELEDASVKGGDSGAEVA
;
A
#
# COMPACT_ATOMS: atom_id res chain seq x y z
N ASP A 1 24.55 -1.90 -12.84
CA ASP A 1 25.28 -3.13 -12.98
C ASP A 1 24.88 -3.86 -14.27
N SER A 2 25.55 -4.97 -14.60
CA SER A 2 25.38 -5.69 -15.86
C SER A 2 24.03 -6.40 -16.03
N GLU A 3 23.11 -6.29 -15.10
CA GLU A 3 21.79 -6.95 -15.09
C GLU A 3 20.60 -5.98 -15.09
N GLY A 4 20.84 -4.67 -15.14
CA GLY A 4 19.77 -3.67 -15.26
C GLY A 4 18.92 -3.51 -13.99
N GLN A 5 19.40 -3.93 -12.83
CA GLN A 5 18.83 -3.53 -11.55
C GLN A 5 19.40 -2.17 -11.17
N ASP A 6 18.54 -1.21 -10.91
CA ASP A 6 18.95 0.08 -10.39
C ASP A 6 19.55 -0.14 -8.99
N ALA A 7 20.86 0.13 -8.83
CA ALA A 7 21.52 0.04 -7.54
C ALA A 7 20.95 1.15 -6.63
N ALA A 8 20.68 0.82 -5.37
CA ALA A 8 20.33 1.79 -4.35
C ALA A 8 21.48 2.80 -4.18
N SER A 9 21.14 4.04 -3.85
CA SER A 9 22.14 5.04 -3.46
C SER A 9 22.61 4.77 -2.04
N GLU A 10 23.92 4.78 -1.80
CA GLU A 10 24.51 4.45 -0.51
C GLU A 10 24.85 5.70 0.28
N VAL A 11 24.51 5.71 1.58
CA VAL A 11 24.90 6.75 2.55
C VAL A 11 25.53 6.06 3.75
N ARG A 12 26.86 6.11 3.85
CA ARG A 12 27.60 5.34 4.85
C ARG A 12 28.51 6.21 5.71
N ALA A 13 28.48 5.98 7.04
CA ALA A 13 29.45 6.47 8.00
C ALA A 13 30.00 5.25 8.76
N TYR A 14 31.27 4.89 8.54
CA TYR A 14 31.73 3.62 9.02
C TYR A 14 33.21 3.57 9.42
N VAL A 15 33.52 2.58 10.24
CA VAL A 15 34.87 2.10 10.52
C VAL A 15 34.90 0.62 10.12
N GLU A 16 35.86 0.24 9.31
CA GLU A 16 36.00 -1.14 8.85
C GLU A 16 37.44 -1.60 8.95
N ASN A 17 37.66 -2.80 9.51
CA ASN A 17 38.95 -3.48 9.65
C ASN A 17 40.04 -2.54 10.22
N SER A 18 39.73 -1.83 11.31
CA SER A 18 40.61 -0.81 11.87
C SER A 18 40.53 -0.74 13.39
N ASP A 19 41.69 -0.67 14.05
CA ASP A 19 41.79 -0.40 15.47
C ASP A 19 41.50 1.06 15.77
N ILE A 20 40.66 1.33 16.76
CA ILE A 20 40.44 2.70 17.28
C ILE A 20 40.62 2.71 18.79
N ILE A 21 41.56 3.51 19.26
CA ILE A 21 41.77 3.77 20.69
C ILE A 21 41.68 5.27 20.92
N THR A 22 40.67 5.72 21.65
CA THR A 22 40.46 7.11 22.00
C THR A 22 39.99 7.27 23.47
N GLN A 23 40.36 8.37 24.11
CA GLN A 23 39.80 8.74 25.42
C GLN A 23 38.50 9.56 25.29
N GLY A 24 38.16 9.95 24.07
CA GLY A 24 36.92 10.62 23.74
C GLY A 24 35.86 9.63 23.19
N SER A 25 34.74 10.18 22.76
CA SER A 25 33.63 9.37 22.20
C SER A 25 33.82 9.15 20.72
N ILE A 26 33.31 8.01 20.21
CA ILE A 26 33.12 7.71 18.80
C ILE A 26 31.67 8.06 18.46
N SER A 27 31.47 8.92 17.46
CA SER A 27 30.15 9.25 16.93
C SER A 27 30.14 9.13 15.42
N GLN A 28 29.27 8.27 14.90
CA GLN A 28 29.06 8.06 13.47
C GLN A 28 27.59 8.33 13.14
N THR A 29 27.37 9.06 12.04
CA THR A 29 26.03 9.45 11.63
C THR A 29 25.89 9.35 10.13
N ALA A 30 24.97 8.52 9.66
CA ALA A 30 24.55 8.38 8.27
C ALA A 30 23.08 8.85 8.15
N ILE A 31 22.83 9.93 7.42
CA ILE A 31 21.48 10.50 7.28
C ILE A 31 21.16 10.69 5.80
N ALA A 32 20.00 10.18 5.38
CA ALA A 32 19.40 10.49 4.11
C ALA A 32 18.12 11.31 4.30
N ASN A 33 17.91 12.28 3.39
CA ASN A 33 16.72 13.11 3.32
C ASN A 33 16.46 13.43 1.84
N GLN A 34 16.05 12.40 1.09
CA GLN A 34 15.77 12.54 -0.33
C GLN A 34 14.31 12.94 -0.54
N SER A 35 14.06 13.87 -1.45
CA SER A 35 12.71 14.32 -1.74
C SER A 35 12.45 14.37 -3.24
N ILE A 36 11.36 13.72 -3.67
CA ILE A 36 10.83 13.85 -5.02
C ILE A 36 9.50 14.58 -4.94
N SER A 37 9.36 15.65 -5.72
CA SER A 37 8.10 16.35 -5.89
C SER A 37 7.71 16.37 -7.36
N THR A 38 6.62 15.70 -7.71
CA THR A 38 6.14 15.56 -9.08
C THR A 38 4.75 16.12 -9.22
N VAL A 39 4.57 16.99 -10.22
CA VAL A 39 3.28 17.59 -10.58
C VAL A 39 3.05 17.40 -12.07
N VAL A 40 2.08 16.58 -12.45
CA VAL A 40 1.75 16.30 -13.85
C VAL A 40 0.29 16.59 -14.12
N PHE A 41 0.02 17.48 -15.07
CA PHE A 41 -1.34 17.80 -15.50
C PHE A 41 -1.50 17.69 -17.00
N ALA A 42 -2.63 17.15 -17.44
CA ALA A 42 -3.07 17.17 -18.83
C ALA A 42 -4.52 17.65 -18.93
N GLY A 43 -4.76 18.51 -19.87
CA GLY A 43 -6.08 18.99 -20.20
C GLY A 43 -6.36 18.91 -21.70
N SER A 44 -7.57 18.53 -22.08
CA SER A 44 -8.02 18.56 -23.47
C SER A 44 -9.47 19.05 -23.60
N ALA A 45 -9.77 19.75 -24.66
CA ALA A 45 -11.10 20.22 -24.99
C ALA A 45 -11.38 20.07 -26.49
N ALA A 46 -12.54 19.52 -26.82
CA ALA A 46 -13.02 19.43 -28.19
C ALA A 46 -14.44 19.98 -28.29
N ILE A 47 -14.64 20.99 -29.15
CA ILE A 47 -15.96 21.56 -29.42
C ILE A 47 -16.22 21.43 -30.93
N ALA A 48 -17.29 20.76 -31.30
CA ALA A 48 -17.66 20.53 -32.68
C ALA A 48 -19.05 21.08 -32.99
N GLY A 49 -19.22 21.76 -34.11
CA GLY A 49 -20.49 22.26 -34.60
C GLY A 49 -20.68 21.88 -36.07
N GLY A 50 -21.84 21.42 -36.48
CA GLY A 50 -22.14 21.05 -37.85
C GLY A 50 -23.61 21.27 -38.23
N GLY A 51 -23.89 21.71 -39.47
CA GLY A 51 -25.25 21.90 -39.96
C GLY A 51 -26.10 20.62 -39.96
N ALA A 52 -25.49 19.45 -40.23
CA ALA A 52 -26.14 18.16 -40.14
C ALA A 52 -25.66 17.38 -38.89
N ALA A 53 -24.36 17.20 -38.73
CA ALA A 53 -23.80 16.47 -37.59
C ALA A 53 -22.59 17.18 -37.00
N GLY A 54 -22.47 17.18 -35.66
CA GLY A 54 -21.29 17.59 -34.92
C GLY A 54 -20.72 16.39 -34.15
N VAL A 55 -19.40 16.15 -34.26
CA VAL A 55 -18.74 15.09 -33.49
C VAL A 55 -17.55 15.68 -32.73
N GLY A 56 -17.59 15.65 -31.41
CA GLY A 56 -16.53 16.13 -30.51
C GLY A 56 -15.92 14.98 -29.70
N LEU A 57 -14.60 14.76 -29.87
CA LEU A 57 -13.88 13.75 -29.10
C LEU A 57 -12.73 14.42 -28.34
N SER A 58 -12.61 14.14 -27.05
CA SER A 58 -11.57 14.70 -26.20
C SER A 58 -11.00 13.61 -25.30
N GLY A 59 -9.71 13.64 -25.06
CA GLY A 59 -9.02 12.69 -24.18
C GLY A 59 -7.81 13.33 -23.52
N SER A 60 -7.63 13.09 -22.23
CA SER A 60 -6.43 13.48 -21.47
C SER A 60 -5.95 12.32 -20.63
N GLY A 61 -4.62 12.17 -20.54
CA GLY A 61 -4.00 11.16 -19.70
C GLY A 61 -2.70 11.67 -19.09
N VAL A 62 -2.44 11.29 -17.85
CA VAL A 62 -1.19 11.58 -17.14
C VAL A 62 -0.67 10.35 -16.43
N LEU A 63 0.66 10.24 -16.34
CA LEU A 63 1.37 9.28 -15.51
C LEU A 63 2.47 10.02 -14.75
N ALA A 64 2.47 9.89 -13.43
CA ALA A 64 3.56 10.28 -12.54
C ALA A 64 4.19 9.01 -11.96
N GLU A 65 5.48 8.81 -12.16
CA GLU A 65 6.22 7.67 -11.61
C GLU A 65 7.45 8.18 -10.85
N ASN A 66 7.57 7.79 -9.58
CA ASN A 66 8.62 8.25 -8.68
C ASN A 66 9.20 7.08 -7.90
N ARG A 67 10.54 7.02 -7.79
CA ARG A 67 11.24 5.98 -7.05
C ARG A 67 12.38 6.57 -6.25
N ILE A 68 12.53 6.12 -4.99
CA ILE A 68 13.68 6.36 -4.13
C ILE A 68 14.20 4.98 -3.70
N GLY A 69 15.50 4.73 -3.86
CA GLY A 69 16.19 3.54 -3.40
C GLY A 69 17.44 3.94 -2.64
N LEU A 70 17.58 3.55 -1.36
CA LEU A 70 18.67 3.98 -0.48
C LEU A 70 19.13 2.84 0.44
N ASP A 71 20.45 2.74 0.62
CA ASP A 71 21.09 1.96 1.67
C ASP A 71 21.83 2.92 2.61
N ILE A 72 21.39 2.98 3.86
CA ILE A 72 21.89 3.93 4.87
C ILE A 72 22.49 3.13 6.02
N GLU A 73 23.80 3.23 6.18
CA GLU A 73 24.52 2.43 7.15
C GLU A 73 25.43 3.30 8.04
N SER A 74 25.36 3.05 9.37
CA SER A 74 26.32 3.59 10.35
C SER A 74 26.90 2.44 11.15
N TYR A 75 28.19 2.10 10.91
CA TYR A 75 28.70 0.87 11.50
C TYR A 75 30.17 0.87 11.89
N ILE A 76 30.48 -0.03 12.83
CA ILE A 76 31.84 -0.47 13.15
C ILE A 76 31.91 -1.98 12.84
N LYS A 77 32.79 -2.37 11.91
CA LYS A 77 32.92 -3.74 11.48
C LYS A 77 34.39 -4.17 11.40
N GLY A 78 34.71 -5.32 12.00
CA GLY A 78 36.03 -5.92 11.94
C GLY A 78 36.11 -7.17 11.06
N ASP A 79 37.31 -7.72 10.99
CA ASP A 79 37.58 -9.03 10.43
C ASP A 79 38.01 -10.07 11.50
N LYS A 80 37.65 -9.78 12.78
CA LYS A 80 37.95 -10.56 13.98
C LYS A 80 39.39 -10.36 14.50
N THR A 81 40.07 -9.32 14.08
CA THR A 81 41.43 -9.01 14.57
C THR A 81 41.55 -7.63 15.21
N GLU A 82 40.54 -6.79 15.08
CA GLU A 82 40.54 -5.41 15.55
C GLU A 82 39.97 -5.27 16.96
N GLY A 83 40.44 -4.20 17.65
CA GLY A 83 39.95 -3.73 18.93
C GLY A 83 39.49 -2.28 18.87
N VAL A 84 38.41 -1.97 19.59
CA VAL A 84 37.86 -0.60 19.70
C VAL A 84 37.78 -0.18 21.15
N SER A 85 38.30 1.02 21.48
CA SER A 85 38.22 1.58 22.83
C SER A 85 37.85 3.07 22.77
N ALA A 86 36.81 3.48 23.50
CA ALA A 86 36.30 4.85 23.53
C ALA A 86 35.67 5.21 24.89
N ALA A 87 35.34 6.49 25.09
CA ALA A 87 34.51 6.90 26.22
C ALA A 87 33.06 6.44 25.97
N ASP A 88 32.41 6.99 24.94
CA ASP A 88 31.07 6.55 24.49
C ASP A 88 31.13 6.16 23.04
N ILE A 89 30.17 5.34 22.61
CA ILE A 89 30.00 4.95 21.21
C ILE A 89 28.57 5.26 20.79
N THR A 90 28.41 6.10 19.76
CA THR A 90 27.09 6.43 19.21
C THR A 90 27.07 6.20 17.71
N LEU A 91 26.19 5.30 17.25
CA LEU A 91 25.93 5.02 15.85
C LEU A 91 24.49 5.43 15.51
N LEU A 92 24.30 6.26 14.49
CA LEU A 92 23.00 6.69 14.01
C LEU A 92 22.91 6.50 12.49
N ALA A 93 21.98 5.67 12.05
CA ALA A 93 21.52 5.60 10.67
C ALA A 93 20.09 6.13 10.60
N LYS A 94 19.80 7.07 9.67
CA LYS A 94 18.49 7.72 9.62
C LYS A 94 18.03 8.00 8.20
N ASP A 95 16.78 7.63 7.89
CA ASP A 95 16.06 8.04 6.68
C ASP A 95 14.88 8.96 7.02
N THR A 96 14.72 10.01 6.20
CA THR A 96 13.55 10.90 6.20
C THR A 96 13.09 11.20 4.77
N SER A 97 13.22 10.23 3.88
CA SER A 97 12.92 10.41 2.47
C SER A 97 11.43 10.52 2.17
N ALA A 98 11.07 11.36 1.19
CA ALA A 98 9.67 11.65 0.89
C ALA A 98 9.36 11.75 -0.61
N ILE A 99 8.20 11.26 -1.02
CA ILE A 99 7.64 11.45 -2.36
C ILE A 99 6.31 12.21 -2.27
N TYR A 100 6.24 13.33 -3.00
CA TYR A 100 5.03 14.11 -3.20
C TYR A 100 4.61 14.01 -4.66
N SER A 101 3.52 13.31 -4.96
CA SER A 101 3.06 13.02 -6.32
C SER A 101 1.67 13.58 -6.57
N TYR A 102 1.54 14.44 -7.57
CA TYR A 102 0.28 15.06 -7.98
C TYR A 102 0.04 14.77 -9.45
N ALA A 103 -0.97 13.96 -9.77
CA ALA A 103 -1.37 13.60 -11.12
C ALA A 103 -2.80 14.07 -11.40
N GLY A 104 -3.01 14.90 -12.41
CA GLY A 104 -4.31 15.46 -12.73
C GLY A 104 -4.66 15.40 -14.22
N ALA A 105 -5.83 14.88 -14.59
CA ALA A 105 -6.33 14.83 -15.95
C ALA A 105 -7.72 15.45 -16.06
N ALA A 106 -7.91 16.37 -17.03
CA ALA A 106 -9.21 16.95 -17.33
C ALA A 106 -9.54 16.87 -18.82
N SER A 107 -10.75 16.45 -19.16
CA SER A 107 -11.20 16.32 -20.55
C SER A 107 -12.60 16.86 -20.74
N ILE A 108 -12.82 17.65 -21.77
CA ILE A 108 -14.14 18.23 -22.11
C ILE A 108 -14.42 17.98 -23.59
N ALA A 109 -15.58 17.41 -23.92
CA ALA A 109 -16.07 17.30 -25.28
C ALA A 109 -17.48 17.91 -25.39
N ALA A 110 -17.69 18.76 -26.38
CA ALA A 110 -19.02 19.27 -26.68
C ALA A 110 -19.32 19.17 -28.18
N SER A 111 -20.55 18.78 -28.53
CA SER A 111 -20.99 18.70 -29.91
C SER A 111 -22.38 19.28 -30.13
N PHE A 112 -22.52 19.99 -31.24
CA PHE A 112 -23.78 20.62 -31.66
C PHE A 112 -24.03 20.22 -33.14
N GLY A 113 -25.17 19.62 -33.43
CA GLY A 113 -25.54 19.23 -34.79
C GLY A 113 -26.98 19.55 -35.12
N GLY A 114 -27.25 20.01 -36.35
CA GLY A 114 -28.63 20.27 -36.79
C GLY A 114 -29.50 19.02 -36.78
N ALA A 115 -28.94 17.85 -37.07
CA ALA A 115 -29.59 16.56 -36.94
C ALA A 115 -29.01 15.73 -35.78
N ALA A 116 -27.69 15.60 -35.69
CA ALA A 116 -27.06 14.78 -34.66
C ALA A 116 -25.85 15.48 -33.98
N GLY A 117 -25.76 15.41 -32.66
CA GLY A 117 -24.60 15.81 -31.88
C GLY A 117 -24.03 14.62 -31.09
N VAL A 118 -22.77 14.27 -31.34
CA VAL A 118 -22.10 13.15 -30.66
C VAL A 118 -20.84 13.64 -29.97
N SER A 119 -20.72 13.42 -28.66
CA SER A 119 -19.52 13.77 -27.90
C SER A 119 -19.00 12.61 -27.05
N ALA A 120 -17.69 12.46 -27.02
CA ALA A 120 -17.04 11.55 -26.07
C ALA A 120 -15.85 12.23 -25.39
N SER A 121 -15.72 12.03 -24.09
CA SER A 121 -14.66 12.61 -23.26
C SER A 121 -14.10 11.58 -22.31
N ILE A 122 -12.76 11.47 -22.22
CA ILE A 122 -12.10 10.55 -21.30
C ILE A 122 -10.94 11.25 -20.60
N GLY A 123 -10.87 11.15 -19.27
CA GLY A 123 -9.75 11.63 -18.45
C GLY A 123 -9.15 10.49 -17.61
N VAL A 124 -7.83 10.33 -17.65
CA VAL A 124 -7.13 9.28 -16.86
C VAL A 124 -5.91 9.87 -16.15
N ALA A 125 -5.82 9.65 -14.82
CA ALA A 125 -4.68 10.08 -14.02
C ALA A 125 -4.09 8.88 -13.25
N LEU A 126 -2.80 8.64 -13.45
CA LEU A 126 -2.07 7.54 -12.81
C LEU A 126 -0.90 8.08 -12.01
N ALA A 127 -0.74 7.61 -10.76
CA ALA A 127 0.41 7.91 -9.90
C ALA A 127 1.02 6.60 -9.40
N ARG A 128 2.34 6.44 -9.55
CA ARG A 128 3.10 5.29 -9.07
C ARG A 128 4.29 5.76 -8.27
N ASN A 129 4.36 5.38 -7.00
CA ASN A 129 5.39 5.85 -6.09
C ASN A 129 5.97 4.67 -5.33
N SER A 130 7.31 4.61 -5.24
CA SER A 130 8.01 3.55 -4.51
C SER A 130 9.18 4.13 -3.73
N ILE A 131 9.28 3.76 -2.46
CA ILE A 131 10.46 3.95 -1.62
C ILE A 131 10.93 2.56 -1.19
N ASP A 132 12.21 2.26 -1.42
CA ASP A 132 12.87 1.01 -0.98
C ASP A 132 14.16 1.40 -0.28
N THR A 133 14.13 1.41 1.06
CA THR A 133 15.21 1.96 1.90
C THR A 133 15.62 0.97 2.97
N THR A 134 16.91 0.65 3.03
CA THR A 134 17.51 -0.12 4.12
C THR A 134 18.23 0.85 5.07
N VAL A 135 17.93 0.79 6.37
CA VAL A 135 18.53 1.64 7.41
C VAL A 135 19.14 0.75 8.47
N GLU A 136 20.48 0.74 8.57
CA GLU A 136 21.19 -0.14 9.47
C GLU A 136 22.21 0.62 10.33
N ALA A 137 22.16 0.40 11.65
CA ALA A 137 23.18 0.85 12.59
C ALA A 137 23.73 -0.36 13.34
N TYR A 138 25.05 -0.63 13.26
CA TYR A 138 25.54 -1.86 13.84
C TYR A 138 27.02 -1.89 14.23
N ILE A 139 27.33 -2.84 15.14
CA ILE A 139 28.67 -3.28 15.48
C ILE A 139 28.77 -4.76 15.11
N GLN A 140 29.80 -5.14 14.35
CA GLN A 140 29.92 -6.51 13.86
C GLN A 140 31.38 -7.00 13.81
N ASP A 141 31.59 -8.27 14.19
CA ASP A 141 32.86 -9.00 14.06
C ASP A 141 34.08 -8.35 14.75
N ILE A 142 33.88 -7.80 15.98
CA ILE A 142 34.95 -7.20 16.81
C ILE A 142 35.37 -8.18 17.91
N ASP A 143 36.27 -9.11 17.61
CA ASP A 143 36.67 -10.20 18.53
C ASP A 143 37.80 -9.83 19.50
N GLN A 144 38.61 -8.80 19.22
CA GLN A 144 39.68 -8.37 20.14
C GLN A 144 39.14 -7.44 21.24
N GLY A 145 37.82 -7.23 21.27
CA GLY A 145 37.08 -6.49 22.26
C GLY A 145 36.74 -5.07 21.84
N LEU A 146 35.48 -4.73 22.06
CA LEU A 146 35.00 -3.34 22.03
C LEU A 146 34.79 -2.89 23.47
N THR A 147 35.48 -1.84 23.90
CA THR A 147 35.39 -1.32 25.27
C THR A 147 34.91 0.11 25.27
N ALA A 148 33.82 0.38 26.01
CA ALA A 148 33.35 1.74 26.30
C ALA A 148 33.42 2.01 27.81
N THR A 149 33.94 3.17 28.22
CA THR A 149 33.92 3.59 29.62
C THR A 149 32.63 4.29 30.02
N GLY A 150 31.76 4.58 29.07
CA GLY A 150 30.41 5.12 29.20
C GLY A 150 29.42 4.35 28.36
N ASP A 151 28.48 5.02 27.69
CA ASP A 151 27.36 4.41 27.03
C ASP A 151 27.66 3.93 25.59
N ILE A 152 26.94 2.89 25.15
CA ILE A 152 26.89 2.44 23.76
C ILE A 152 25.45 2.65 23.25
N ILE A 153 25.29 3.49 22.23
CA ILE A 153 23.99 3.84 21.64
C ILE A 153 23.99 3.50 20.15
N ILE A 154 23.09 2.62 19.72
CA ILE A 154 22.96 2.19 18.34
C ILE A 154 21.51 2.42 17.90
N ASN A 155 21.30 3.38 16.98
CA ASN A 155 19.98 3.78 16.53
C ASN A 155 19.85 3.67 15.02
N ALA A 156 18.83 2.96 14.57
CA ALA A 156 18.34 2.96 13.19
C ALA A 156 16.92 3.56 13.15
N GLU A 157 16.71 4.61 12.37
CA GLU A 157 15.43 5.32 12.30
C GLU A 157 14.98 5.50 10.86
N GLU A 158 13.75 5.08 10.54
CA GLU A 158 13.13 5.26 9.22
C GLU A 158 11.79 6.00 9.34
N THR A 159 11.63 7.07 8.55
CA THR A 159 10.40 7.86 8.42
C THR A 159 10.08 8.12 6.96
N ALA A 160 10.04 7.07 6.13
CA ALA A 160 9.70 7.17 4.73
C ALA A 160 8.25 7.65 4.53
N TYR A 161 8.05 8.63 3.64
CA TYR A 161 6.74 9.26 3.44
C TYR A 161 6.33 9.31 1.98
N ILE A 162 5.13 8.83 1.65
CA ILE A 162 4.52 8.98 0.32
C ILE A 162 3.20 9.74 0.44
N LYS A 163 3.10 10.89 -0.23
CA LYS A 163 1.84 11.58 -0.45
C LYS A 163 1.48 11.56 -1.92
N SER A 164 0.38 10.89 -2.26
CA SER A 164 -0.09 10.71 -3.62
C SER A 164 -1.49 11.27 -3.79
N ILE A 165 -1.65 12.20 -4.72
CA ILE A 165 -2.95 12.76 -5.09
C ILE A 165 -3.16 12.54 -6.57
N ALA A 166 -4.14 11.70 -6.94
CA ALA A 166 -4.55 11.48 -8.31
C ALA A 166 -6.00 11.90 -8.52
N TRP A 167 -6.25 12.73 -9.53
CA TRP A 167 -7.60 13.13 -9.86
C TRP A 167 -7.86 13.14 -11.36
N ALA A 168 -9.08 12.71 -11.75
CA ALA A 168 -9.52 12.73 -13.13
C ALA A 168 -10.91 13.36 -13.24
N ALA A 169 -11.09 14.24 -14.22
CA ALA A 169 -12.37 14.82 -14.52
C ALA A 169 -12.70 14.69 -16.02
N SER A 170 -13.96 14.36 -16.33
CA SER A 170 -14.40 14.24 -17.71
C SER A 170 -15.82 14.78 -17.88
N VAL A 171 -16.02 15.59 -18.91
CA VAL A 171 -17.33 16.15 -19.25
C VAL A 171 -17.62 15.93 -20.74
N ALA A 172 -18.77 15.34 -21.06
CA ALA A 172 -19.25 15.21 -22.42
C ALA A 172 -20.64 15.86 -22.58
N ALA A 173 -20.83 16.67 -23.61
CA ALA A 173 -22.11 17.31 -23.90
C ALA A 173 -22.49 17.14 -25.38
N GLY A 174 -23.60 16.44 -25.69
CA GLY A 174 -24.04 16.16 -27.05
C GLY A 174 -25.46 16.71 -27.33
N PHE A 175 -25.57 17.67 -28.25
CA PHE A 175 -26.83 18.30 -28.60
C PHE A 175 -27.14 18.19 -30.09
N GLY A 176 -28.30 17.65 -30.45
CA GLY A 176 -28.72 17.48 -31.83
C GLY A 176 -30.21 17.77 -32.06
N GLY A 177 -30.55 18.28 -33.22
CA GLY A 177 -31.96 18.55 -33.57
C GLY A 177 -32.82 17.28 -33.58
N ALA A 178 -32.28 16.12 -33.95
CA ALA A 178 -32.94 14.82 -33.87
C ALA A 178 -32.35 13.96 -32.76
N ALA A 179 -31.00 13.81 -32.68
CA ALA A 179 -30.36 12.94 -31.70
C ALA A 179 -29.16 13.63 -31.03
N GLY A 180 -29.07 13.52 -29.69
CA GLY A 180 -27.91 13.92 -28.89
C GLY A 180 -27.31 12.71 -28.19
N ILE A 181 -26.00 12.51 -28.32
CA ILE A 181 -25.27 11.43 -27.66
C ILE A 181 -24.08 12.00 -26.90
N ALA A 182 -23.93 11.67 -25.61
CA ALA A 182 -22.81 12.07 -24.80
C ALA A 182 -22.27 10.89 -23.98
N VAL A 183 -20.96 10.63 -24.10
CA VAL A 183 -20.28 9.58 -23.31
C VAL A 183 -19.10 10.20 -22.57
N SER A 184 -19.05 10.01 -21.25
CA SER A 184 -17.98 10.55 -20.41
C SER A 184 -17.37 9.46 -19.54
N GLY A 185 -16.04 9.49 -19.38
CA GLY A 185 -15.30 8.56 -18.53
C GLY A 185 -14.18 9.26 -17.77
N ALA A 186 -14.10 9.04 -16.46
CA ALA A 186 -12.97 9.50 -15.64
C ALA A 186 -12.40 8.34 -14.83
N GLY A 187 -11.07 8.22 -14.80
CA GLY A 187 -10.36 7.22 -14.01
C GLY A 187 -9.14 7.78 -13.30
N ALA A 188 -9.03 7.57 -11.98
CA ALA A 188 -7.85 7.97 -11.22
C ALA A 188 -7.32 6.76 -10.45
N GLU A 189 -6.00 6.55 -10.50
CA GLU A 189 -5.32 5.46 -9.80
C GLU A 189 -4.07 5.99 -9.09
N ALA A 190 -3.83 5.51 -7.84
CA ALA A 190 -2.55 5.64 -7.17
C ALA A 190 -2.08 4.28 -6.66
N ASN A 191 -0.80 3.98 -6.91
CA ASN A 191 -0.11 2.80 -6.40
C ASN A 191 1.13 3.28 -5.64
N ASN A 192 1.14 3.06 -4.32
CA ASN A 192 2.16 3.55 -3.40
C ASN A 192 2.75 2.37 -2.63
N ILE A 193 4.08 2.25 -2.63
CA ILE A 193 4.78 1.11 -2.05
C ILE A 193 5.95 1.62 -1.22
N ILE A 194 6.05 1.15 0.04
CA ILE A 194 7.23 1.32 0.88
C ILE A 194 7.78 -0.06 1.21
N LEU A 195 9.04 -0.26 0.86
CA LEU A 195 9.83 -1.46 1.13
C LEU A 195 11.08 -1.06 1.89
N GLY A 196 11.82 -2.06 2.34
CA GLY A 196 13.06 -1.85 3.07
C GLY A 196 12.97 -2.37 4.49
N GLY A 197 13.89 -1.94 5.33
CA GLY A 197 13.96 -2.40 6.71
C GLY A 197 14.84 -1.53 7.57
N THR A 198 14.59 -1.59 8.87
CA THR A 198 15.27 -0.78 9.88
C THR A 198 15.88 -1.72 10.92
N GLN A 199 17.20 -1.77 11.01
CA GLN A 199 17.88 -2.70 11.90
C GLN A 199 18.96 -2.01 12.73
N ALA A 200 18.98 -2.28 14.04
CA ALA A 200 20.03 -1.87 14.95
C ALA A 200 20.55 -3.10 15.69
N PHE A 201 21.86 -3.37 15.64
CA PHE A 201 22.36 -4.61 16.21
C PHE A 201 23.83 -4.65 16.59
N ILE A 202 24.16 -5.66 17.40
CA ILE A 202 25.54 -6.09 17.66
C ILE A 202 25.63 -7.57 17.30
N ALA A 203 26.60 -7.96 16.46
CA ALA A 203 26.77 -9.34 16.04
C ALA A 203 28.24 -9.78 16.04
N GLY A 204 28.51 -11.04 16.42
CA GLY A 204 29.80 -11.67 16.32
C GLY A 204 30.93 -10.95 17.06
N SER A 205 30.65 -10.32 18.20
CA SER A 205 31.56 -9.40 18.85
C SER A 205 31.76 -9.70 20.35
N GLU A 206 32.88 -9.21 20.92
CA GLU A 206 33.13 -9.17 22.36
C GLU A 206 32.97 -7.74 22.85
N VAL A 207 32.01 -7.43 23.74
CA VAL A 207 31.64 -6.07 24.12
C VAL A 207 31.68 -5.87 25.63
N GLN A 208 32.37 -4.79 26.07
CA GLN A 208 32.39 -4.36 27.45
C GLN A 208 32.02 -2.88 27.55
N SER A 209 31.08 -2.54 28.44
CA SER A 209 30.65 -1.17 28.71
C SER A 209 30.57 -0.90 30.22
N ALA A 210 30.99 0.27 30.66
CA ALA A 210 30.75 0.71 32.03
C ALA A 210 29.44 1.51 32.19
N GLY A 211 28.83 1.95 31.08
CA GLY A 211 27.54 2.63 31.03
C GLY A 211 26.42 1.74 30.56
N ASN A 212 25.38 2.36 29.98
CA ASN A 212 24.24 1.63 29.40
C ASN A 212 24.54 1.18 27.96
N VAL A 213 23.81 0.16 27.51
CA VAL A 213 23.80 -0.27 26.11
C VAL A 213 22.36 -0.16 25.59
N ASP A 214 22.13 0.79 24.68
CA ASP A 214 20.84 1.07 24.06
C ASP A 214 20.87 0.73 22.57
N ILE A 215 20.03 -0.21 22.12
CA ILE A 215 19.90 -0.63 20.71
C ILE A 215 18.46 -0.40 20.27
N LYS A 216 18.24 0.51 19.29
CA LYS A 216 16.90 0.91 18.86
C LYS A 216 16.72 0.86 17.36
N ALA A 217 15.65 0.19 16.91
CA ALA A 217 15.16 0.21 15.55
C ALA A 217 13.75 0.80 15.51
N LEU A 218 13.59 1.94 14.85
CA LEU A 218 12.32 2.69 14.80
C LEU A 218 11.88 2.87 13.35
N ASN A 219 10.67 2.40 12.99
CA ASN A 219 10.07 2.62 11.68
C ASN A 219 8.71 3.29 11.83
N SER A 220 8.58 4.52 11.31
CA SER A 220 7.35 5.31 11.30
C SER A 220 6.95 5.75 9.89
N SER A 221 7.09 4.86 8.92
CA SER A 221 6.77 5.13 7.52
C SER A 221 5.27 5.36 7.30
N GLU A 222 4.92 6.28 6.40
CA GLU A 222 3.54 6.70 6.17
C GLU A 222 3.20 6.80 4.68
N ILE A 223 2.00 6.33 4.30
CA ILE A 223 1.41 6.53 2.98
C ILE A 223 0.10 7.31 3.11
N GLN A 224 0.01 8.47 2.42
CA GLN A 224 -1.23 9.22 2.25
C GLN A 224 -1.67 9.18 0.78
N ALA A 225 -2.85 8.62 0.49
CA ALA A 225 -3.40 8.53 -0.86
C ALA A 225 -4.76 9.22 -0.95
N VAL A 226 -4.89 10.18 -1.87
CA VAL A 226 -6.17 10.87 -2.16
C VAL A 226 -6.50 10.69 -3.64
N ILE A 227 -7.60 9.98 -3.91
CA ILE A 227 -8.03 9.66 -5.26
C ILE A 227 -9.42 10.25 -5.50
N LEU A 228 -9.53 11.03 -6.57
CA LEU A 228 -10.78 11.68 -6.95
C LEU A 228 -11.07 11.43 -8.43
N SER A 229 -12.27 10.93 -8.75
CA SER A 229 -12.72 10.75 -10.12
C SER A 229 -14.11 11.36 -10.31
N ALA A 230 -14.28 12.20 -11.31
CA ALA A 230 -15.57 12.81 -11.60
C ALA A 230 -15.90 12.74 -13.10
N SER A 231 -17.08 12.23 -13.45
CA SER A 231 -17.53 12.11 -14.83
C SER A 231 -18.95 12.64 -15.00
N LEU A 232 -19.16 13.45 -16.03
CA LEU A 232 -20.47 14.03 -16.35
C LEU A 232 -20.79 13.87 -17.83
N SER A 233 -21.94 13.32 -18.16
CA SER A 233 -22.50 13.35 -19.50
C SER A 233 -23.84 14.10 -19.55
N ALA A 234 -24.00 14.96 -20.52
CA ALA A 234 -25.24 15.66 -20.80
C ALA A 234 -25.62 15.52 -22.28
N SER A 235 -26.82 15.05 -22.60
CA SER A 235 -27.28 14.91 -23.98
C SER A 235 -28.71 15.40 -24.17
N ALA A 236 -28.96 16.02 -25.29
CA ALA A 236 -30.32 16.38 -25.67
C ALA A 236 -30.55 16.26 -27.19
N GLY A 237 -31.70 15.72 -27.58
CA GLY A 237 -32.14 15.61 -28.97
C GLY A 237 -33.63 15.81 -29.14
N GLY A 238 -34.04 16.37 -30.28
CA GLY A 238 -35.47 16.57 -30.56
C GLY A 238 -36.27 15.26 -30.59
N ALA A 239 -35.68 14.15 -30.98
CA ALA A 239 -36.27 12.83 -30.90
C ALA A 239 -35.64 11.97 -29.80
N ALA A 240 -34.32 11.87 -29.73
CA ALA A 240 -33.65 11.00 -28.78
C ALA A 240 -32.42 11.66 -28.12
N GLY A 241 -32.25 11.46 -26.82
CA GLY A 241 -31.05 11.79 -26.07
C GLY A 241 -30.46 10.53 -25.39
N VAL A 242 -29.15 10.30 -25.52
CA VAL A 242 -28.45 9.21 -24.85
C VAL A 242 -27.23 9.75 -24.13
N GLY A 243 -27.19 9.58 -22.81
CA GLY A 243 -26.06 9.95 -21.95
C GLY A 243 -25.50 8.75 -21.21
N ALA A 244 -24.19 8.57 -21.27
CA ALA A 244 -23.49 7.59 -20.45
C ALA A 244 -22.29 8.20 -19.72
N SER A 245 -22.12 7.86 -18.44
CA SER A 245 -21.05 8.41 -17.61
C SER A 245 -20.48 7.34 -16.68
N ILE A 246 -19.13 7.26 -16.60
CA ILE A 246 -18.45 6.31 -15.70
C ILE A 246 -17.33 7.04 -14.97
N GLY A 247 -17.29 6.88 -13.63
CA GLY A 247 -16.21 7.38 -12.76
C GLY A 247 -15.56 6.23 -11.99
N LEU A 248 -14.23 6.12 -12.05
CA LEU A 248 -13.50 5.07 -11.35
C LEU A 248 -12.35 5.65 -10.53
N GLY A 249 -12.23 5.20 -9.26
CA GLY A 249 -11.14 5.55 -8.35
C GLY A 249 -10.48 4.30 -7.77
N LEU A 250 -9.14 4.19 -7.85
CA LEU A 250 -8.40 3.05 -7.36
C LEU A 250 -7.19 3.50 -6.55
N ALA A 251 -7.10 3.07 -5.29
CA ALA A 251 -5.91 3.23 -4.44
C ALA A 251 -5.33 1.87 -4.06
N ARG A 252 -4.02 1.74 -4.19
CA ARG A 252 -3.25 0.58 -3.72
C ARG A 252 -2.06 1.08 -2.92
N ASN A 253 -2.05 0.78 -1.62
CA ASN A 253 -1.04 1.28 -0.69
C ASN A 253 -0.46 0.12 0.10
N PHE A 254 0.86 -0.06 0.01
CA PHE A 254 1.53 -1.23 0.55
C PHE A 254 2.79 -0.85 1.31
N ILE A 255 2.93 -1.37 2.53
CA ILE A 255 4.16 -1.36 3.30
C ILE A 255 4.56 -2.83 3.55
N GLY A 256 5.77 -3.24 3.15
CA GLY A 256 6.24 -4.61 3.28
C GLY A 256 5.61 -5.61 2.31
N TYR A 257 5.17 -5.14 1.13
CA TYR A 257 4.74 -6.00 0.03
C TYR A 257 5.47 -5.61 -1.26
N THR A 258 6.08 -6.60 -1.91
CA THR A 258 6.75 -6.40 -3.20
C THR A 258 5.75 -6.58 -4.34
N PRO A 259 5.64 -5.62 -5.27
CA PRO A 259 4.83 -5.81 -6.46
C PRO A 259 5.44 -6.90 -7.34
N GLY A 260 4.63 -7.85 -7.78
CA GLY A 260 4.99 -8.84 -8.80
C GLY A 260 4.45 -8.39 -10.15
N TYR A 261 5.31 -7.87 -11.01
CA TYR A 261 5.01 -7.66 -12.41
C TYR A 261 5.30 -8.97 -13.17
N ASP A 262 4.57 -9.29 -14.22
CA ASP A 262 4.82 -10.45 -15.10
C ASP A 262 4.73 -11.85 -14.44
N ILE A 263 3.77 -12.04 -13.54
CA ILE A 263 3.49 -13.37 -12.99
C ILE A 263 2.87 -14.25 -14.09
N PRO A 264 3.48 -15.39 -14.42
CA PRO A 264 2.88 -16.31 -15.37
C PRO A 264 1.56 -16.87 -14.84
N TYR A 265 0.53 -16.86 -15.66
CA TYR A 265 -0.80 -17.36 -15.33
C TYR A 265 -1.21 -18.50 -16.27
N THR A 266 -2.16 -19.32 -15.80
CA THR A 266 -2.68 -20.46 -16.58
C THR A 266 -3.91 -20.05 -17.37
N TYR A 267 -4.77 -19.25 -16.76
CA TYR A 267 -6.04 -18.78 -17.33
C TYR A 267 -6.22 -17.29 -17.08
N THR A 268 -7.10 -16.70 -17.86
CA THR A 268 -7.66 -15.37 -17.62
C THR A 268 -9.11 -15.50 -17.14
N THR A 269 -9.72 -14.43 -16.70
CA THR A 269 -11.15 -14.41 -16.32
C THR A 269 -12.10 -14.65 -17.50
N ASP A 270 -11.63 -14.53 -18.75
CA ASP A 270 -12.41 -14.80 -19.95
C ASP A 270 -12.29 -16.27 -20.41
N ASP A 271 -11.38 -17.05 -19.83
CA ASP A 271 -11.24 -18.47 -20.12
C ASP A 271 -12.29 -19.32 -19.39
N ILE A 272 -12.70 -20.41 -20.02
CA ILE A 272 -13.77 -21.31 -19.56
C ILE A 272 -13.21 -22.73 -19.35
N PRO A 273 -12.35 -22.95 -18.36
CA PRO A 273 -11.86 -24.29 -18.07
C PRO A 273 -12.96 -25.17 -17.48
N THR A 274 -12.92 -26.47 -17.77
CA THR A 274 -13.86 -27.46 -17.19
C THR A 274 -13.64 -27.65 -15.67
N SER A 275 -12.48 -27.35 -15.17
CA SER A 275 -12.15 -27.31 -13.74
C SER A 275 -10.80 -26.63 -13.52
N ILE A 276 -10.61 -26.09 -12.32
CA ILE A 276 -9.30 -25.63 -11.83
C ILE A 276 -8.94 -26.40 -10.57
N SER A 277 -7.65 -26.61 -10.36
CA SER A 277 -7.09 -27.30 -9.19
C SER A 277 -6.16 -26.37 -8.42
N LYS A 278 -5.80 -26.76 -7.20
CA LYS A 278 -4.82 -26.05 -6.38
C LYS A 278 -3.53 -25.77 -7.16
N GLY A 279 -3.05 -24.53 -7.11
CA GLY A 279 -1.90 -24.05 -7.86
C GLY A 279 -2.24 -23.42 -9.21
N THR A 280 -3.50 -23.52 -9.68
CA THR A 280 -3.94 -22.85 -10.91
C THR A 280 -3.92 -21.33 -10.71
N LYS A 281 -3.27 -20.61 -11.64
CA LYS A 281 -3.16 -19.16 -11.61
C LYS A 281 -4.10 -18.51 -12.63
N VAL A 282 -4.86 -17.53 -12.19
CA VAL A 282 -5.84 -16.80 -12.99
C VAL A 282 -5.53 -15.31 -12.98
N LYS A 283 -5.43 -14.70 -14.17
CA LYS A 283 -5.30 -13.25 -14.32
C LYS A 283 -6.67 -12.62 -14.53
N ILE A 284 -6.99 -11.62 -13.73
CA ILE A 284 -8.21 -10.82 -13.91
C ILE A 284 -7.97 -9.83 -15.06
N LEU A 285 -8.83 -9.83 -16.07
CA LEU A 285 -8.70 -8.94 -17.24
C LEU A 285 -9.42 -7.60 -17.04
N ASN A 286 -10.59 -7.61 -16.40
CA ASN A 286 -11.50 -6.47 -16.36
C ASN A 286 -11.93 -6.13 -14.93
N GLY A 287 -12.48 -4.92 -14.74
CA GLY A 287 -12.98 -4.44 -13.46
C GLY A 287 -11.89 -3.83 -12.57
N ILE A 288 -12.23 -3.59 -11.31
CA ILE A 288 -11.39 -2.88 -10.32
C ILE A 288 -10.07 -3.62 -10.04
N ARG A 289 -10.06 -4.96 -10.18
CA ARG A 289 -8.88 -5.81 -9.99
C ARG A 289 -8.21 -6.23 -11.31
N GLY A 290 -8.52 -5.56 -12.42
CA GLY A 290 -7.92 -5.85 -13.73
C GLY A 290 -6.40 -5.78 -13.68
N GLY A 291 -5.73 -6.85 -14.13
CA GLY A 291 -4.29 -7.01 -14.08
C GLY A 291 -3.79 -7.85 -12.90
N ASP A 292 -4.60 -8.08 -11.87
CA ASP A 292 -4.24 -8.92 -10.74
C ASP A 292 -4.18 -10.41 -11.12
N VAL A 293 -3.25 -11.13 -10.51
CA VAL A 293 -3.10 -12.59 -10.69
C VAL A 293 -3.35 -13.29 -9.37
N TYR A 294 -4.27 -14.25 -9.38
CA TYR A 294 -4.63 -15.06 -8.21
C TYR A 294 -4.30 -16.52 -8.42
N GLU A 295 -3.80 -17.17 -7.38
CA GLU A 295 -3.62 -18.62 -7.33
C GLU A 295 -4.78 -19.27 -6.57
N TYR A 296 -5.36 -20.31 -7.15
CA TYR A 296 -6.34 -21.12 -6.45
C TYR A 296 -5.66 -22.00 -5.41
N ILE A 297 -6.01 -21.85 -4.14
CA ILE A 297 -5.43 -22.59 -3.01
C ILE A 297 -6.40 -23.59 -2.35
N GLY A 298 -7.64 -23.65 -2.83
CA GLY A 298 -8.65 -24.58 -2.31
C GLY A 298 -8.24 -26.04 -2.41
N ASN A 299 -8.68 -26.85 -1.45
CA ASN A 299 -8.32 -28.26 -1.35
C ASN A 299 -9.14 -29.18 -2.30
N LYS A 300 -10.22 -28.66 -2.90
CA LYS A 300 -11.06 -29.38 -3.86
C LYS A 300 -10.97 -28.68 -5.21
N SER A 301 -11.05 -29.43 -6.31
CA SER A 301 -11.15 -28.82 -7.65
C SER A 301 -12.41 -27.99 -7.74
N LEU A 302 -12.27 -26.73 -8.17
CA LEU A 302 -13.38 -25.83 -8.45
C LEU A 302 -13.87 -26.10 -9.88
N ARG A 303 -15.17 -26.25 -10.06
CA ARG A 303 -15.82 -26.54 -11.35
C ARG A 303 -16.97 -25.58 -11.57
N PRO A 304 -17.30 -25.26 -12.83
CA PRO A 304 -18.56 -24.60 -13.12
C PRO A 304 -19.72 -25.42 -12.53
N ASP A 305 -20.70 -24.74 -11.97
CA ASP A 305 -21.84 -25.39 -11.37
C ASP A 305 -22.60 -26.19 -12.46
N SER A 306 -22.77 -27.49 -12.27
CA SER A 306 -23.46 -28.38 -13.17
C SER A 306 -24.93 -28.53 -12.76
N ASP A 307 -25.65 -27.41 -12.62
CA ASP A 307 -27.08 -27.48 -12.44
C ASP A 307 -27.72 -27.95 -13.78
N SER A 308 -28.66 -28.89 -13.73
CA SER A 308 -29.22 -29.57 -14.89
C SER A 308 -30.17 -28.71 -15.75
N ASP A 309 -30.10 -27.40 -15.62
CA ASP A 309 -30.86 -26.43 -16.42
C ASP A 309 -29.98 -25.89 -17.58
N PRO A 310 -30.24 -26.28 -18.83
CA PRO A 310 -29.40 -25.88 -19.98
C PRO A 310 -29.35 -24.35 -20.23
N GLU A 311 -30.35 -23.59 -19.80
CA GLU A 311 -30.34 -22.13 -19.94
C GLU A 311 -29.50 -21.45 -18.84
N LYS A 312 -29.50 -21.99 -17.64
CA LYS A 312 -28.61 -21.52 -16.55
C LYS A 312 -27.15 -21.95 -16.75
N ASP A 313 -26.93 -23.17 -17.25
CA ASP A 313 -25.60 -23.70 -17.55
C ASP A 313 -24.83 -22.86 -18.57
N LYS A 314 -25.52 -22.24 -19.52
CA LYS A 314 -24.89 -21.39 -20.53
C LYS A 314 -24.28 -20.13 -19.92
N TYR A 315 -24.99 -19.49 -19.00
CA TYR A 315 -24.49 -18.26 -18.29
C TYR A 315 -23.42 -18.61 -17.26
N ASN A 316 -23.53 -19.72 -16.56
CA ASN A 316 -22.54 -20.12 -15.55
C ASN A 316 -21.22 -20.65 -16.15
N LYS A 317 -21.27 -21.26 -17.35
CA LYS A 317 -20.06 -21.70 -18.06
C LYS A 317 -19.28 -20.53 -18.66
N GLU A 318 -19.96 -19.60 -19.32
CA GLU A 318 -19.34 -18.47 -20.01
C GLU A 318 -18.75 -17.42 -19.06
N SER A 319 -19.08 -17.46 -17.76
CA SER A 319 -18.61 -16.50 -16.75
C SER A 319 -17.93 -17.15 -15.54
N PHE A 320 -17.57 -18.42 -15.63
CA PHE A 320 -17.10 -19.21 -14.49
C PHE A 320 -15.95 -18.55 -13.70
N LEU A 321 -14.88 -18.10 -14.36
CA LEU A 321 -13.77 -17.44 -13.68
C LEU A 321 -14.05 -15.98 -13.39
N SER A 322 -14.83 -15.28 -14.20
CA SER A 322 -15.16 -13.87 -13.98
C SER A 322 -16.12 -13.63 -12.81
N THR A 323 -16.88 -14.66 -12.40
CA THR A 323 -17.84 -14.58 -11.28
C THR A 323 -17.29 -15.08 -9.95
N GLN A 324 -16.01 -15.49 -9.90
CA GLN A 324 -15.39 -15.95 -8.65
C GLN A 324 -15.18 -14.79 -7.67
N ASP A 325 -15.38 -15.08 -6.39
CA ASP A 325 -15.00 -14.17 -5.31
C ASP A 325 -13.49 -14.29 -5.01
N TYR A 326 -12.69 -13.49 -5.71
CA TYR A 326 -11.23 -13.42 -5.53
C TYR A 326 -10.81 -12.78 -4.19
N ALA A 327 -11.73 -12.21 -3.42
CA ALA A 327 -11.48 -11.73 -2.07
C ALA A 327 -11.50 -12.86 -1.02
N ASN A 328 -12.06 -14.03 -1.36
CA ASN A 328 -12.09 -15.18 -0.47
C ASN A 328 -10.68 -15.78 -0.30
N LYS A 329 -10.04 -15.48 0.81
CA LYS A 329 -8.66 -15.92 1.14
C LYS A 329 -8.53 -17.43 1.39
N ASP A 330 -9.62 -18.17 1.63
CA ASP A 330 -9.61 -19.63 1.76
C ASP A 330 -9.47 -20.33 0.40
N LEU A 331 -9.87 -19.66 -0.66
CA LEU A 331 -9.85 -20.18 -2.02
C LEU A 331 -8.81 -19.53 -2.92
N TRP A 332 -8.48 -18.26 -2.69
CA TRP A 332 -7.64 -17.48 -3.58
C TRP A 332 -6.52 -16.74 -2.85
N ARG A 333 -5.33 -16.79 -3.42
CA ARG A 333 -4.17 -16.02 -2.98
C ARG A 333 -3.70 -15.10 -4.09
N GLN A 334 -3.68 -13.81 -3.83
CA GLN A 334 -3.13 -12.82 -4.77
C GLN A 334 -1.62 -12.99 -4.89
N LEU A 335 -1.09 -12.93 -6.11
CA LEU A 335 0.32 -13.16 -6.41
C LEU A 335 1.07 -11.92 -6.88
N ASN A 336 0.42 -10.90 -7.42
CA ASN A 336 1.12 -9.71 -7.89
C ASN A 336 1.74 -8.88 -6.76
N TYR A 337 1.37 -9.17 -5.52
CA TYR A 337 2.03 -8.61 -4.35
C TYR A 337 2.48 -9.75 -3.45
N SER A 338 3.78 -9.95 -3.38
CA SER A 338 4.38 -10.91 -2.45
C SER A 338 4.62 -10.21 -1.11
N LYS A 339 4.17 -10.83 -0.03
CA LYS A 339 4.49 -10.39 1.33
C LYS A 339 6.00 -10.49 1.53
N LYS A 340 6.66 -9.34 1.74
CA LYS A 340 8.06 -9.23 2.13
C LYS A 340 8.06 -8.39 3.40
N LEU A 341 8.03 -9.07 4.55
CA LEU A 341 8.02 -8.40 5.84
C LEU A 341 9.13 -7.34 5.91
N ALA A 342 8.76 -6.10 6.17
CA ALA A 342 9.72 -5.05 6.45
C ALA A 342 10.32 -5.31 7.85
N PRO A 343 11.61 -5.65 7.98
CA PRO A 343 12.22 -5.89 9.27
C PRO A 343 12.34 -4.57 10.06
N VAL A 344 11.97 -4.64 11.34
CA VAL A 344 12.22 -3.61 12.35
C VAL A 344 12.84 -4.33 13.53
N HIS A 345 14.17 -4.52 13.49
CA HIS A 345 14.85 -5.41 14.41
C HIS A 345 15.87 -4.67 15.27
N ALA A 346 15.80 -4.87 16.60
CA ALA A 346 16.83 -4.51 17.56
C ALA A 346 17.37 -5.79 18.18
N TYR A 347 18.64 -6.14 17.93
CA TYR A 347 19.12 -7.45 18.36
C TYR A 347 20.60 -7.54 18.72
N ILE A 348 20.91 -8.58 19.48
CA ILE A 348 22.28 -9.04 19.74
C ILE A 348 22.36 -10.49 19.31
N GLU A 349 23.35 -10.81 18.46
CA GLU A 349 23.52 -12.15 17.91
C GLU A 349 24.98 -12.60 17.99
N ASN A 350 25.22 -13.86 18.41
CA ASN A 350 26.56 -14.47 18.49
C ASN A 350 27.61 -13.59 19.19
N THR A 351 27.21 -12.89 20.27
CA THR A 351 27.98 -11.83 20.93
C THR A 351 28.05 -12.10 22.44
N ASN A 352 29.24 -11.94 23.04
CA ASN A 352 29.37 -11.82 24.48
C ASN A 352 29.33 -10.33 24.86
N LEU A 353 28.46 -9.96 25.78
CA LEU A 353 28.33 -8.58 26.24
C LEU A 353 28.32 -8.49 27.75
N GLU A 354 29.19 -7.62 28.28
CA GLU A 354 29.22 -7.27 29.69
C GLU A 354 29.05 -5.76 29.85
N THR A 355 28.02 -5.34 30.61
CA THR A 355 27.81 -3.93 30.96
C THR A 355 27.49 -3.77 32.44
N GLU A 356 28.04 -2.70 33.07
CA GLU A 356 27.66 -2.34 34.44
C GLU A 356 26.29 -1.64 34.50
N GLY A 357 25.87 -1.00 33.40
CA GLY A 357 24.59 -0.32 33.25
C GLY A 357 23.47 -1.23 32.74
N ASP A 358 22.39 -0.62 32.30
CA ASP A 358 21.23 -1.31 31.75
C ASP A 358 21.42 -1.65 30.28
N LEU A 359 20.90 -2.81 29.86
CA LEU A 359 20.83 -3.23 28.47
C LEU A 359 19.40 -3.13 27.97
N THR A 360 19.16 -2.29 26.95
CA THR A 360 17.85 -2.10 26.36
C THR A 360 17.88 -2.34 24.85
N LEU A 361 17.03 -3.25 24.38
CA LEU A 361 16.76 -3.48 22.96
C LEU A 361 15.32 -3.09 22.67
N LYS A 362 15.10 -2.13 21.76
CA LYS A 362 13.76 -1.68 21.41
C LYS A 362 13.55 -1.68 19.89
N ALA A 363 12.59 -2.48 19.42
CA ALA A 363 12.07 -2.45 18.07
C ALA A 363 10.66 -1.84 18.07
N GLU A 364 10.43 -0.77 17.31
CA GLU A 364 9.14 -0.09 17.28
C GLU A 364 8.70 0.21 15.84
N ALA A 365 7.50 -0.27 15.48
CA ALA A 365 6.83 0.08 14.25
C ALA A 365 5.58 0.94 14.53
N THR A 366 5.49 2.12 13.91
CA THR A 366 4.33 3.01 13.95
C THR A 366 3.87 3.38 12.54
N GLN A 367 3.88 2.42 11.65
CA GLN A 367 3.58 2.60 10.24
C GLN A 367 2.10 2.92 10.01
N SER A 368 1.81 3.79 9.04
CA SER A 368 0.42 4.17 8.77
C SER A 368 0.08 4.29 7.28
N ILE A 369 -1.17 3.95 6.96
CA ILE A 369 -1.76 4.17 5.64
C ILE A 369 -3.08 4.92 5.79
N ASP A 370 -3.16 6.11 5.18
CA ASP A 370 -4.36 6.91 5.07
C ASP A 370 -4.82 6.97 3.62
N ALA A 371 -5.99 6.38 3.29
CA ALA A 371 -6.51 6.30 1.94
C ALA A 371 -7.91 6.93 1.82
N TYR A 372 -8.05 7.92 0.96
CA TYR A 372 -9.31 8.60 0.66
C TYR A 372 -9.63 8.45 -0.82
N VAL A 373 -10.66 7.65 -1.15
CA VAL A 373 -10.99 7.31 -2.54
C VAL A 373 -12.43 7.66 -2.84
N PHE A 374 -12.65 8.59 -3.77
CA PHE A 374 -13.98 9.04 -4.15
C PHE A 374 -14.17 9.00 -5.66
N ALA A 375 -15.32 8.50 -6.10
CA ALA A 375 -15.75 8.55 -7.49
C ALA A 375 -17.17 9.10 -7.62
N GLY A 376 -17.35 10.02 -8.53
CA GLY A 376 -18.64 10.59 -8.90
C GLY A 376 -18.97 10.40 -10.37
N SER A 377 -20.20 10.08 -10.70
CA SER A 377 -20.66 9.96 -12.08
C SER A 377 -22.08 10.49 -12.22
N ALA A 378 -22.33 11.27 -13.27
CA ALA A 378 -23.68 11.73 -13.59
C ALA A 378 -23.97 11.65 -15.08
N ALA A 379 -25.14 11.11 -15.45
CA ALA A 379 -25.62 11.05 -16.82
C ALA A 379 -27.02 11.66 -16.91
N ILE A 380 -27.16 12.76 -17.67
CA ILE A 380 -28.43 13.46 -17.89
C ILE A 380 -28.75 13.43 -19.37
N SER A 381 -29.89 12.91 -19.74
CA SER A 381 -30.34 12.85 -21.13
C SER A 381 -31.77 13.33 -21.31
N GLY A 382 -32.03 14.03 -22.40
CA GLY A 382 -33.33 14.53 -22.78
C GLY A 382 -33.66 14.26 -24.25
N GLY A 383 -34.85 13.78 -24.53
CA GLY A 383 -35.35 13.58 -25.90
C GLY A 383 -36.85 13.86 -26.02
N GLY A 384 -37.29 14.42 -27.15
CA GLY A 384 -38.72 14.63 -27.39
C GLY A 384 -39.54 13.34 -27.39
N ALA A 385 -38.98 12.25 -27.86
CA ALA A 385 -39.56 10.90 -27.81
C ALA A 385 -38.91 10.05 -26.72
N ALA A 386 -37.56 9.92 -26.73
CA ALA A 386 -36.86 9.04 -25.79
C ALA A 386 -35.63 9.71 -25.16
N GLY A 387 -35.44 9.52 -23.84
CA GLY A 387 -34.23 9.90 -23.13
C GLY A 387 -33.64 8.71 -22.37
N VAL A 388 -32.36 8.40 -22.59
CA VAL A 388 -31.66 7.30 -21.90
C VAL A 388 -30.43 7.84 -21.17
N GLY A 389 -30.42 7.72 -19.84
CA GLY A 389 -29.29 8.09 -18.98
C GLY A 389 -28.71 6.86 -18.28
N LEU A 390 -27.41 6.61 -18.45
CA LEU A 390 -26.68 5.54 -17.76
C LEU A 390 -25.52 6.11 -16.98
N SER A 391 -25.41 5.79 -15.69
CA SER A 391 -24.33 6.29 -14.85
C SER A 391 -23.72 5.18 -13.99
N GLY A 392 -22.42 5.18 -13.83
CA GLY A 392 -21.71 4.24 -12.99
C GLY A 392 -20.55 4.90 -12.23
N ALA A 393 -20.46 4.68 -10.92
CA ALA A 393 -19.31 5.10 -10.13
C ALA A 393 -18.75 3.89 -9.37
N GLY A 394 -17.43 3.74 -9.37
CA GLY A 394 -16.77 2.66 -8.64
C GLY A 394 -15.50 3.14 -7.95
N VAL A 395 -15.30 2.70 -6.71
CA VAL A 395 -14.04 2.92 -5.99
C VAL A 395 -13.54 1.64 -5.37
N SER A 396 -12.20 1.51 -5.29
CA SER A 396 -11.55 0.49 -4.50
C SER A 396 -10.33 1.06 -3.82
N ALA A 397 -10.17 0.74 -2.52
CA ALA A 397 -8.95 0.96 -1.78
C ALA A 397 -8.43 -0.39 -1.28
N GLU A 398 -7.18 -0.70 -1.59
CA GLU A 398 -6.46 -1.86 -1.07
C GLU A 398 -5.24 -1.36 -0.30
N ASN A 399 -5.21 -1.64 1.03
CA ASN A 399 -4.18 -1.15 1.93
C ASN A 399 -3.62 -2.33 2.72
N LYS A 400 -2.29 -2.49 2.72
CA LYS A 400 -1.63 -3.60 3.41
C LYS A 400 -0.37 -3.14 4.11
N ILE A 401 -0.19 -3.60 5.36
CA ILE A 401 1.04 -3.45 6.13
C ILE A 401 1.54 -4.83 6.53
N ALA A 402 2.82 -5.11 6.32
CA ALA A 402 3.47 -6.32 6.78
C ALA A 402 4.90 -6.02 7.26
N SER A 403 5.11 -6.11 8.57
CA SER A 403 6.39 -5.86 9.21
C SER A 403 6.76 -7.00 10.15
N SER A 404 8.07 -7.22 10.33
CA SER A 404 8.61 -8.09 11.36
C SER A 404 9.25 -7.22 12.41
N VAL A 405 8.65 -7.12 13.59
CA VAL A 405 9.12 -6.26 14.70
C VAL A 405 9.73 -7.17 15.75
N LYS A 406 11.07 -7.15 15.91
CA LYS A 406 11.74 -8.09 16.80
C LYS A 406 12.77 -7.40 17.69
N ALA A 407 12.68 -7.67 19.00
CA ALA A 407 13.72 -7.34 19.97
C ALA A 407 14.26 -8.65 20.56
N TYR A 408 15.52 -9.01 20.26
CA TYR A 408 16.00 -10.31 20.69
C TYR A 408 17.49 -10.39 20.99
N ILE A 409 17.82 -11.41 21.80
CA ILE A 409 19.18 -11.86 22.02
C ILE A 409 19.23 -13.32 21.59
N GLY A 410 20.17 -13.66 20.71
CA GLY A 410 20.25 -15.01 20.16
C GLY A 410 21.68 -15.47 19.84
N SER A 411 21.83 -16.79 19.65
CA SER A 411 23.04 -17.37 19.09
C SER A 411 22.71 -18.63 18.28
N ASP A 412 23.35 -18.76 17.13
CA ASP A 412 23.20 -19.93 16.25
C ASP A 412 24.36 -20.92 16.43
N GLU A 413 25.50 -20.48 16.97
CA GLU A 413 26.74 -21.28 17.05
C GLU A 413 27.04 -21.70 18.48
N GLU A 414 27.59 -20.81 19.29
CA GLU A 414 27.89 -21.03 20.70
C GLU A 414 26.93 -20.22 21.58
N THR A 415 26.75 -20.65 22.82
CA THR A 415 25.88 -19.91 23.76
C THR A 415 26.47 -18.54 24.04
N ALA A 416 25.75 -17.49 23.65
CA ALA A 416 26.10 -16.10 23.98
C ALA A 416 26.00 -15.85 25.50
N ASN A 417 26.91 -15.05 26.06
CA ASN A 417 26.88 -14.69 27.47
C ASN A 417 26.65 -13.20 27.63
N ILE A 418 25.56 -12.83 28.27
CA ILE A 418 25.13 -11.45 28.50
C ILE A 418 25.11 -11.18 30.01
N SER A 419 25.84 -10.14 30.43
CA SER A 419 25.83 -9.63 31.81
C SER A 419 25.47 -8.14 31.77
N ALA A 420 24.43 -7.71 32.51
CA ALA A 420 23.98 -6.33 32.54
C ALA A 420 23.42 -5.94 33.92
N GLY A 421 23.28 -4.63 34.18
CA GLY A 421 22.59 -4.13 35.37
C GLY A 421 21.14 -4.60 35.40
N SER A 422 20.38 -4.31 34.36
CA SER A 422 19.06 -4.84 34.05
C SER A 422 18.93 -5.16 32.56
N LEU A 423 17.89 -5.90 32.14
CA LEU A 423 17.64 -6.21 30.75
C LEU A 423 16.21 -5.84 30.35
N GLY A 424 16.05 -5.05 29.28
CA GLY A 424 14.77 -4.76 28.63
C GLY A 424 14.78 -5.18 27.16
N LEU A 425 13.82 -6.02 26.75
CA LEU A 425 13.55 -6.38 25.36
C LEU A 425 12.14 -5.96 25.01
N TYR A 426 11.97 -4.97 24.13
CA TYR A 426 10.68 -4.40 23.77
C TYR A 426 10.44 -4.45 22.27
N ALA A 427 9.40 -5.15 21.85
CA ALA A 427 8.91 -5.18 20.47
C ALA A 427 7.49 -4.58 20.44
N ASP A 428 7.37 -3.39 19.88
CA ASP A 428 6.12 -2.62 19.87
C ASP A 428 5.63 -2.38 18.44
N ASP A 429 4.42 -2.81 18.10
CA ASP A 429 3.73 -2.50 16.86
C ASP A 429 2.49 -1.64 17.14
N ASN A 430 2.46 -0.43 16.57
CA ASN A 430 1.37 0.53 16.62
C ASN A 430 0.89 0.90 15.21
N SER A 431 1.05 0.00 14.25
CA SER A 431 0.68 0.23 12.86
C SER A 431 -0.83 0.40 12.67
N SER A 432 -1.23 1.25 11.72
CA SER A 432 -2.64 1.57 11.51
C SER A 432 -2.99 1.77 10.04
N ILE A 433 -4.22 1.41 9.67
CA ILE A 433 -4.79 1.69 8.34
C ILE A 433 -6.12 2.42 8.52
N ASN A 434 -6.24 3.57 7.84
CA ASN A 434 -7.44 4.35 7.79
C ASN A 434 -7.87 4.51 6.32
N ALA A 435 -9.06 4.00 5.95
CA ALA A 435 -9.53 4.03 4.57
C ALA A 435 -10.97 4.54 4.48
N VAL A 436 -11.18 5.54 3.65
CA VAL A 436 -12.49 6.10 3.36
C VAL A 436 -12.77 5.99 1.87
N CYS A 437 -13.81 5.23 1.51
CA CYS A 437 -14.20 4.98 0.13
C CYS A 437 -15.64 5.42 -0.11
N GLY A 438 -15.88 6.22 -1.16
CA GLY A 438 -17.21 6.70 -1.51
C GLY A 438 -17.46 6.72 -3.02
N ALA A 439 -18.54 6.09 -3.49
CA ALA A 439 -18.97 6.12 -4.88
C ALA A 439 -20.38 6.70 -4.97
N ALA A 440 -20.56 7.74 -5.79
CA ALA A 440 -21.86 8.36 -6.03
C ALA A 440 -22.20 8.37 -7.52
N SER A 441 -23.38 7.91 -7.88
CA SER A 441 -23.83 7.84 -9.27
C SER A 441 -25.25 8.39 -9.43
N LEU A 442 -25.46 9.21 -10.46
CA LEU A 442 -26.76 9.80 -10.78
C LEU A 442 -27.08 9.57 -12.27
N ALA A 443 -28.26 9.10 -12.58
CA ALA A 443 -28.76 9.00 -13.94
C ALA A 443 -30.15 9.65 -14.08
N ALA A 444 -30.36 10.41 -15.14
CA ALA A 444 -31.65 10.96 -15.50
C ALA A 444 -31.90 10.80 -17.00
N GLY A 445 -33.02 10.16 -17.36
CA GLY A 445 -33.52 10.03 -18.73
C GLY A 445 -34.90 10.64 -18.86
N LEU A 446 -35.02 11.71 -19.65
CA LEU A 446 -36.28 12.44 -19.86
C LEU A 446 -36.75 12.26 -21.30
N GLY A 447 -37.94 11.74 -21.51
CA GLY A 447 -38.52 11.54 -22.84
C GLY A 447 -40.03 11.73 -22.85
N GLY A 448 -40.57 12.28 -23.92
CA GLY A 448 -42.02 12.47 -24.05
C GLY A 448 -42.81 11.17 -24.18
N ALA A 449 -42.21 10.10 -24.78
CA ALA A 449 -42.78 8.79 -24.88
C ALA A 449 -42.10 7.76 -23.95
N ALA A 450 -40.76 7.86 -23.75
CA ALA A 450 -40.02 6.95 -22.90
C ALA A 450 -38.81 7.66 -22.24
N GLY A 451 -38.66 7.50 -20.95
CA GLY A 451 -37.46 7.88 -20.20
C GLY A 451 -36.87 6.66 -19.53
N VAL A 452 -35.58 6.40 -19.74
CA VAL A 452 -34.84 5.30 -19.10
C VAL A 452 -33.64 5.87 -18.33
N ALA A 453 -33.50 5.49 -17.08
CA ALA A 453 -32.34 5.87 -16.27
C ALA A 453 -31.84 4.64 -15.49
N ALA A 454 -30.54 4.41 -15.50
CA ALA A 454 -29.90 3.41 -14.66
C ALA A 454 -28.64 3.98 -14.02
N SER A 455 -28.49 3.77 -12.71
CA SER A 455 -27.36 4.28 -11.93
C SER A 455 -26.84 3.20 -11.01
N ILE A 456 -25.51 3.03 -10.98
CA ILE A 456 -24.82 2.04 -10.14
C ILE A 456 -23.66 2.70 -9.43
N GLY A 457 -23.59 2.56 -8.10
CA GLY A 457 -22.44 2.95 -7.28
C GLY A 457 -21.87 1.74 -6.56
N VAL A 458 -20.54 1.56 -6.61
CA VAL A 458 -19.84 0.47 -5.92
C VAL A 458 -18.65 1.02 -5.16
N SER A 459 -18.52 0.69 -3.87
CA SER A 459 -17.40 1.08 -3.04
C SER A 459 -16.84 -0.15 -2.34
N LEU A 460 -15.53 -0.37 -2.47
CA LEU A 460 -14.81 -1.51 -1.92
C LEU A 460 -13.60 -1.04 -1.11
N GLY A 461 -13.44 -1.58 0.10
CA GLY A 461 -12.29 -1.33 0.97
C GLY A 461 -11.68 -2.66 1.41
N PHE A 462 -10.36 -2.82 1.22
CA PHE A 462 -9.61 -4.00 1.65
C PHE A 462 -8.43 -3.54 2.48
N ASN A 463 -8.43 -3.89 3.76
CA ASN A 463 -7.37 -3.50 4.68
C ASN A 463 -6.80 -4.74 5.35
N GLU A 464 -5.48 -4.79 5.45
CA GLU A 464 -4.77 -5.92 6.06
C GLU A 464 -3.53 -5.43 6.81
N ILE A 465 -3.41 -5.76 8.09
CA ILE A 465 -2.19 -5.64 8.86
C ILE A 465 -1.76 -7.07 9.22
N ALA A 466 -0.56 -7.46 8.80
CA ALA A 466 -0.06 -8.83 8.94
C ALA A 466 1.38 -8.83 9.50
N ASN A 467 1.55 -8.18 10.65
CA ASN A 467 2.83 -8.01 11.33
C ASN A 467 3.17 -9.22 12.19
N GLU A 468 4.48 -9.47 12.35
CA GLU A 468 5.03 -10.40 13.33
C GLU A 468 5.71 -9.58 14.42
N VAL A 469 5.35 -9.79 15.70
CA VAL A 469 5.90 -9.03 16.83
C VAL A 469 6.46 -10.02 17.84
N GLU A 470 7.77 -9.98 18.05
CA GLU A 470 8.45 -10.95 18.91
C GLU A 470 9.52 -10.28 19.78
N ALA A 471 9.52 -10.61 21.08
CA ALA A 471 10.60 -10.30 22.00
C ALA A 471 11.06 -11.61 22.65
N PHE A 472 12.33 -11.98 22.49
CA PHE A 472 12.79 -13.28 22.97
C PHE A 472 14.29 -13.35 23.25
N ILE A 473 14.67 -14.37 24.03
CA ILE A 473 16.05 -14.80 24.24
C ILE A 473 16.15 -16.25 23.78
N SER A 474 17.15 -16.56 22.96
CA SER A 474 17.40 -17.92 22.44
C SER A 474 18.88 -18.26 22.46
N ASN A 475 19.24 -19.41 23.00
CA ASN A 475 20.63 -19.90 23.09
C ASN A 475 21.61 -18.88 23.70
N ALA A 476 21.18 -18.20 24.77
CA ALA A 476 22.00 -17.23 25.50
C ALA A 476 21.89 -17.42 27.01
N ASN A 477 22.98 -17.19 27.73
CA ASN A 477 23.02 -17.08 29.17
C ASN A 477 22.92 -15.60 29.55
N VAL A 478 21.90 -15.24 30.31
CA VAL A 478 21.70 -13.85 30.75
C VAL A 478 21.83 -13.78 32.27
N THR A 479 22.63 -12.83 32.72
CA THR A 479 22.81 -12.52 34.15
C THR A 479 22.54 -11.04 34.36
N THR A 480 21.59 -10.68 35.24
CA THR A 480 21.40 -9.32 35.70
C THR A 480 22.07 -9.10 37.04
N LEU A 481 22.78 -7.98 37.19
CA LEU A 481 23.58 -7.68 38.38
C LEU A 481 22.75 -7.03 39.48
N THR A 482 21.81 -6.16 39.12
CA THR A 482 21.10 -5.31 40.08
C THR A 482 19.59 -5.21 39.82
N GLY A 483 19.13 -5.42 38.58
CA GLY A 483 17.75 -5.16 38.17
C GLY A 483 17.04 -6.38 37.57
N ASP A 484 15.90 -6.11 36.98
CA ASP A 484 14.97 -7.09 36.46
C ASP A 484 15.30 -7.49 35.00
N VAL A 485 14.70 -8.56 34.53
CA VAL A 485 14.59 -8.93 33.11
C VAL A 485 13.17 -8.67 32.67
N ASP A 486 12.97 -7.72 31.75
CA ASP A 486 11.68 -7.37 31.18
C ASP A 486 11.65 -7.70 29.68
N ILE A 487 10.71 -8.56 29.27
CA ILE A 487 10.55 -8.99 27.89
C ILE A 487 9.10 -8.77 27.49
N ALA A 488 8.85 -7.86 26.56
CA ALA A 488 7.51 -7.48 26.17
C ALA A 488 7.36 -7.37 24.65
N ALA A 489 6.31 -7.96 24.13
CA ALA A 489 5.88 -7.83 22.75
C ALA A 489 4.43 -7.32 22.72
N HIS A 490 4.21 -6.17 22.11
CA HIS A 490 2.89 -5.55 22.04
C HIS A 490 2.51 -5.24 20.59
N SER A 491 1.27 -5.58 20.23
CA SER A 491 0.65 -5.10 18.99
C SER A 491 -0.63 -4.34 19.37
N ASN A 492 -0.60 -3.01 19.22
CA ASN A 492 -1.66 -2.11 19.64
C ASN A 492 -2.29 -1.44 18.41
N GLY A 493 -3.54 -1.79 18.12
CA GLY A 493 -4.33 -1.10 17.09
C GLY A 493 -4.84 0.25 17.61
N LYS A 494 -4.70 1.31 16.81
CA LYS A 494 -5.28 2.62 17.10
C LYS A 494 -6.51 2.87 16.24
N TYR A 495 -7.68 3.06 16.85
CA TYR A 495 -8.87 3.50 16.16
C TYR A 495 -8.78 5.00 15.88
N LEU A 496 -8.79 5.40 14.58
CA LEU A 496 -8.74 6.80 14.16
C LEU A 496 -10.12 7.40 13.89
N PHE A 497 -11.16 6.59 13.75
CA PHE A 497 -12.54 7.02 13.59
C PHE A 497 -13.42 6.54 14.74
N ASP A 498 -13.83 7.47 15.57
CA ASP A 498 -15.03 7.36 16.37
C ASP A 498 -16.17 7.97 15.52
N MET A 499 -16.79 7.15 14.66
CA MET A 499 -18.02 7.56 14.01
C MET A 499 -19.13 7.46 15.06
N ASP A 500 -19.52 8.60 15.61
CA ASP A 500 -20.74 8.69 16.40
C ASP A 500 -21.96 8.46 15.47
N LEU A 501 -22.30 7.19 15.26
CA LEU A 501 -23.48 6.78 14.51
C LEU A 501 -24.80 7.15 15.22
N SER A 502 -24.74 7.67 16.44
CA SER A 502 -25.92 8.13 17.19
C SER A 502 -26.60 9.34 16.57
N ALA A 503 -25.89 10.08 15.70
CA ALA A 503 -26.42 11.21 14.96
C ALA A 503 -27.07 10.81 13.61
N ALA A 504 -26.90 9.59 13.13
CA ALA A 504 -27.64 9.04 12.01
C ALA A 504 -28.92 8.42 12.54
N ASP A 505 -30.06 8.90 12.12
CA ASP A 505 -31.41 8.36 12.42
C ASP A 505 -31.62 6.95 11.80
N LEU A 506 -30.60 6.07 11.97
CA LEU A 506 -30.65 4.67 11.55
C LEU A 506 -31.35 3.86 12.64
N THR A 507 -32.45 3.22 12.28
CA THR A 507 -33.15 2.32 13.19
C THR A 507 -32.30 1.07 13.46
N THR A 508 -32.46 0.46 14.63
CA THR A 508 -31.72 -0.77 15.02
C THR A 508 -31.88 -1.90 13.97
N ALA A 509 -33.00 -1.96 13.28
CA ALA A 509 -33.28 -2.91 12.22
C ALA A 509 -32.45 -2.66 10.95
N GLU A 510 -32.13 -1.41 10.61
CA GLU A 510 -31.26 -1.05 9.47
C GLU A 510 -29.78 -1.34 9.77
N LEU A 511 -29.36 -1.21 11.02
CA LEU A 511 -28.01 -1.58 11.47
C LEU A 511 -27.82 -3.11 11.49
N GLU A 512 -28.83 -3.88 11.90
CA GLU A 512 -28.80 -5.34 11.87
C GLU A 512 -28.75 -5.89 10.43
N ASP A 513 -29.49 -5.28 9.48
CA ASP A 513 -29.47 -5.68 8.06
C ASP A 513 -28.15 -5.30 7.36
N ALA A 514 -27.50 -4.22 7.75
CA ALA A 514 -26.18 -3.84 7.26
C ALA A 514 -25.05 -4.74 7.81
N SER A 515 -25.16 -5.20 9.07
CA SER A 515 -24.17 -6.09 9.68
C SER A 515 -24.21 -7.52 9.13
N VAL A 516 -25.37 -7.97 8.66
CA VAL A 516 -25.54 -9.31 8.05
C VAL A 516 -24.99 -9.39 6.63
N LYS A 517 -24.83 -8.23 5.93
CA LYS A 517 -24.27 -8.16 4.56
C LYS A 517 -22.80 -7.79 4.48
N GLY A 518 -22.22 -7.28 5.56
CA GLY A 518 -20.79 -7.09 5.72
C GLY A 518 -20.16 -8.40 6.17
N GLY A 519 -19.47 -9.10 5.28
CA GLY A 519 -18.86 -10.40 5.57
C GLY A 519 -18.01 -10.36 6.82
N ASP A 520 -18.18 -11.38 7.61
CA ASP A 520 -17.48 -11.79 8.82
C ASP A 520 -15.95 -11.55 8.73
N SER A 521 -15.50 -10.41 9.24
CA SER A 521 -14.10 -10.18 9.55
C SER A 521 -13.93 -10.59 11.01
N GLY A 522 -13.75 -11.90 11.24
CA GLY A 522 -13.47 -12.45 12.55
C GLY A 522 -12.17 -11.88 13.11
N ALA A 523 -12.30 -10.83 13.90
CA ALA A 523 -11.36 -10.48 14.94
C ALA A 523 -12.04 -10.85 16.27
N GLU A 524 -11.87 -12.08 16.70
CA GLU A 524 -12.13 -12.47 18.08
C GLU A 524 -11.02 -11.84 18.92
N VAL A 525 -11.38 -10.81 19.68
CA VAL A 525 -10.53 -10.28 20.75
C VAL A 525 -10.84 -11.14 21.98
N ALA A 526 -9.87 -11.98 22.34
CA ALA A 526 -9.85 -12.63 23.66
C ALA A 526 -9.35 -11.64 24.72
#